data_43fedc09ad523ba73e2fc9345546a64a
#
_entry.id   43fedc09ad523ba73e2fc9345546a64a
#
_cell.length_a   1.000
_cell.length_b   1.000
_cell.length_c   1.000
_cell.angle_alpha   90.00
_cell.angle_beta   90.00
_cell.angle_gamma   90.00
#
_symmetry.space_group_name_H-M   'P 1'
#
loop_
_entity.id
_entity.type
_entity.pdbx_description
1 polymer ?
#
loop_
_entity_poly.entity_id
_entity_poly.type
_entity_poly.pdbx_seq_one_letter_code
_entity_poly.pdbx_strand_id
1 'polypeptide(L)'
;MFVAEFFLTQTPAENVASVYPTFLERFPSLDAIDEATRDELVEIIEPLGFYNIRADALKTIAAECDSLPDEADELSDLQRVGQYVANATLCFADGEPLPVLDRNVERIYGRVFGEEWPDSPSDQLQFATRLVPKDDARTYNLALLDFGASVCQPDPLCQRCFASEYCEYYNQTS
;
A
#
# COMPACT_ATOMS: atom_id res chain seq x y z
N MET A 1 -11.05 -0.85 -4.09
CA MET A 1 -9.80 -0.79 -3.28
C MET A 1 -8.57 -0.62 -4.15
N PHE A 2 -8.32 -1.49 -5.12
CA PHE A 2 -7.15 -1.45 -6.01
C PHE A 2 -6.76 -0.05 -6.52
N VAL A 3 -7.69 0.69 -7.13
CA VAL A 3 -7.40 2.03 -7.67
C VAL A 3 -6.93 3.00 -6.58
N ALA A 4 -7.47 2.89 -5.35
CA ALA A 4 -7.02 3.74 -4.24
C ALA A 4 -5.55 3.48 -3.89
N GLU A 5 -5.19 2.21 -3.70
CA GLU A 5 -3.81 1.82 -3.36
C GLU A 5 -2.83 2.12 -4.51
N PHE A 6 -3.27 1.89 -5.76
CA PHE A 6 -2.49 2.25 -6.94
C PHE A 6 -2.22 3.76 -7.02
N PHE A 7 -3.19 4.60 -6.67
CA PHE A 7 -3.02 6.06 -6.65
C PHE A 7 -2.20 6.56 -5.46
N LEU A 8 -2.27 5.89 -4.31
CA LEU A 8 -1.51 6.26 -3.11
C LEU A 8 0.01 6.03 -3.26
N THR A 9 0.44 5.24 -4.24
CA THR A 9 1.87 5.07 -4.49
C THR A 9 2.54 6.41 -4.83
N GLN A 10 3.44 6.88 -3.97
CA GLN A 10 4.19 8.15 -4.13
C GLN A 10 3.30 9.40 -4.29
N THR A 11 2.05 9.36 -3.82
CA THR A 11 1.11 10.48 -3.89
C THR A 11 0.53 10.74 -2.49
N PRO A 12 0.49 11.99 -2.03
CA PRO A 12 -0.19 12.34 -0.77
C PRO A 12 -1.65 11.91 -0.78
N ALA A 13 -2.11 11.37 0.35
CA ALA A 13 -3.49 10.87 0.49
C ALA A 13 -4.56 11.94 0.20
N GLU A 14 -4.27 13.21 0.53
CA GLU A 14 -5.17 14.34 0.25
C GLU A 14 -5.43 14.51 -1.25
N ASN A 15 -4.38 14.36 -2.08
CA ASN A 15 -4.52 14.45 -3.54
C ASN A 15 -5.36 13.28 -4.06
N VAL A 16 -5.13 12.07 -3.55
CA VAL A 16 -5.94 10.90 -3.92
C VAL A 16 -7.39 11.09 -3.50
N ALA A 17 -7.65 11.55 -2.29
CA ALA A 17 -9.00 11.79 -1.78
C ALA A 17 -9.79 12.80 -2.64
N SER A 18 -9.12 13.78 -3.24
CA SER A 18 -9.75 14.77 -4.12
C SER A 18 -10.14 14.21 -5.49
N VAL A 19 -9.43 13.21 -6.00
CA VAL A 19 -9.59 12.65 -7.35
C VAL A 19 -10.42 11.37 -7.34
N TYR A 20 -10.25 10.54 -6.34
CA TYR A 20 -10.77 9.18 -6.27
C TYR A 20 -12.30 9.07 -6.46
N PRO A 21 -13.16 9.91 -5.83
CA PRO A 21 -14.61 9.84 -6.04
C PRO A 21 -14.99 10.07 -7.50
N THR A 22 -14.44 11.10 -8.13
CA THR A 22 -14.72 11.43 -9.54
C THR A 22 -14.23 10.34 -10.47
N PHE A 23 -13.06 9.75 -10.17
CA PHE A 23 -12.53 8.64 -10.96
C PHE A 23 -13.47 7.42 -10.91
N LEU A 24 -13.94 7.03 -9.73
CA LEU A 24 -14.86 5.89 -9.59
C LEU A 24 -16.24 6.13 -10.21
N GLU A 25 -16.73 7.36 -10.16
CA GLU A 25 -17.98 7.74 -10.81
C GLU A 25 -17.89 7.60 -12.34
N ARG A 26 -16.73 8.03 -12.90
CA ARG A 26 -16.51 8.00 -14.34
C ARG A 26 -16.11 6.62 -14.86
N PHE A 27 -15.32 5.87 -14.08
CA PHE A 27 -14.75 4.56 -14.44
C PHE A 27 -15.03 3.52 -13.34
N PRO A 28 -16.27 3.01 -13.26
CA PRO A 28 -16.70 2.12 -12.18
C PRO A 28 -16.19 0.67 -12.32
N SER A 29 -15.63 0.29 -13.48
CA SER A 29 -15.15 -1.06 -13.77
C SER A 29 -13.90 -1.03 -14.66
N LEU A 30 -13.24 -2.20 -14.82
CA LEU A 30 -12.14 -2.35 -15.77
C LEU A 30 -12.64 -2.12 -17.19
N ASP A 31 -13.81 -2.61 -17.56
CA ASP A 31 -14.42 -2.37 -18.88
C ASP A 31 -14.56 -0.87 -19.15
N ALA A 32 -15.03 -0.09 -18.16
CA ALA A 32 -15.15 1.36 -18.33
C ALA A 32 -13.79 2.05 -18.49
N ILE A 33 -12.73 1.52 -17.87
CA ILE A 33 -11.36 1.99 -18.07
C ILE A 33 -10.86 1.59 -19.47
N ASP A 34 -11.19 0.39 -19.93
CA ASP A 34 -10.78 -0.09 -21.25
C ASP A 34 -11.49 0.64 -22.39
N GLU A 35 -12.77 0.96 -22.24
CA GLU A 35 -13.53 1.75 -23.22
C GLU A 35 -13.10 3.22 -23.26
N ALA A 36 -12.61 3.78 -22.14
CA ALA A 36 -12.18 5.16 -22.06
C ALA A 36 -10.94 5.43 -22.92
N THR A 37 -10.86 6.64 -23.43
CA THR A 37 -9.62 7.11 -24.05
C THR A 37 -8.56 7.39 -22.98
N ARG A 38 -7.29 7.28 -23.34
CA ARG A 38 -6.17 7.66 -22.47
C ARG A 38 -6.29 9.08 -21.93
N ASP A 39 -6.72 10.02 -22.78
CA ASP A 39 -6.83 11.44 -22.43
C ASP A 39 -7.94 11.69 -21.40
N GLU A 40 -9.04 10.95 -21.44
CA GLU A 40 -10.09 11.00 -20.40
C GLU A 40 -9.59 10.55 -19.04
N LEU A 41 -8.74 9.51 -18.98
CA LEU A 41 -8.09 9.09 -17.74
C LEU A 41 -7.13 10.16 -17.22
N VAL A 42 -6.27 10.68 -18.11
CA VAL A 42 -5.29 11.72 -17.79
C VAL A 42 -5.97 12.96 -17.23
N GLU A 43 -7.06 13.44 -17.82
CA GLU A 43 -7.81 14.62 -17.36
C GLU A 43 -8.20 14.53 -15.89
N ILE A 44 -8.63 13.35 -15.45
CA ILE A 44 -9.06 13.15 -14.06
C ILE A 44 -7.87 12.96 -13.11
N ILE A 45 -6.84 12.20 -13.54
CA ILE A 45 -5.74 11.81 -12.62
C ILE A 45 -4.55 12.77 -12.68
N GLU A 46 -4.57 13.84 -13.49
CA GLU A 46 -3.49 14.83 -13.59
C GLU A 46 -3.01 15.35 -12.20
N PRO A 47 -3.91 15.66 -11.24
CA PRO A 47 -3.50 16.16 -9.93
C PRO A 47 -2.67 15.18 -9.08
N LEU A 48 -2.68 13.88 -9.43
CA LEU A 48 -1.94 12.85 -8.69
C LEU A 48 -0.44 12.82 -9.00
N GLY A 49 -0.02 13.45 -10.11
CA GLY A 49 1.32 13.27 -10.66
C GLY A 49 1.51 11.90 -11.33
N PHE A 50 2.58 11.77 -12.09
CA PHE A 50 2.85 10.54 -12.88
C PHE A 50 1.66 10.07 -13.75
N TYR A 51 0.74 10.97 -14.07
CA TYR A 51 -0.54 10.69 -14.69
C TYR A 51 -0.42 9.93 -16.01
N ASN A 52 0.58 10.27 -16.84
CA ASN A 52 0.82 9.56 -18.09
C ASN A 52 1.11 8.07 -17.87
N ILE A 53 2.03 7.78 -16.95
CA ILE A 53 2.45 6.42 -16.64
C ILE A 53 1.30 5.64 -15.97
N ARG A 54 0.51 6.31 -15.12
CA ARG A 54 -0.66 5.72 -14.47
C ARG A 54 -1.77 5.40 -15.47
N ALA A 55 -2.07 6.34 -16.39
CA ALA A 55 -3.07 6.12 -17.41
C ALA A 55 -2.68 4.95 -18.34
N ASP A 56 -1.42 4.90 -18.76
CA ASP A 56 -0.91 3.81 -19.60
C ASP A 56 -1.02 2.46 -18.86
N ALA A 57 -0.66 2.41 -17.57
CA ALA A 57 -0.78 1.19 -16.78
C ALA A 57 -2.24 0.75 -16.57
N LEU A 58 -3.14 1.68 -16.23
CA LEU A 58 -4.56 1.38 -16.09
C LEU A 58 -5.18 0.84 -17.39
N LYS A 59 -4.83 1.43 -18.52
CA LYS A 59 -5.26 0.95 -19.86
C LYS A 59 -4.76 -0.46 -20.14
N THR A 60 -3.48 -0.73 -19.84
CA THR A 60 -2.89 -2.06 -20.03
C THR A 60 -3.59 -3.09 -19.14
N ILE A 61 -3.76 -2.80 -17.86
CA ILE A 61 -4.43 -3.70 -16.91
C ILE A 61 -5.87 -3.98 -17.36
N ALA A 62 -6.61 -2.94 -17.76
CA ALA A 62 -7.99 -3.09 -18.18
C ALA A 62 -8.14 -3.88 -19.50
N ALA A 63 -7.17 -3.79 -20.41
CA ALA A 63 -7.15 -4.55 -21.65
C ALA A 63 -6.74 -6.03 -21.47
N GLU A 64 -5.94 -6.33 -20.43
CA GLU A 64 -5.41 -7.67 -20.20
C GLU A 64 -6.26 -8.50 -19.22
N CYS A 65 -7.10 -7.86 -18.42
CA CYS A 65 -7.83 -8.49 -17.33
C CYS A 65 -9.34 -8.23 -17.41
N ASP A 66 -10.14 -9.30 -17.53
CA ASP A 66 -11.61 -9.21 -17.35
C ASP A 66 -11.96 -8.90 -15.88
N SER A 67 -11.14 -9.37 -14.94
CA SER A 67 -11.19 -9.08 -13.51
C SER A 67 -9.79 -9.02 -12.93
N LEU A 68 -9.61 -8.27 -11.83
CA LEU A 68 -8.32 -8.29 -11.12
C LEU A 68 -8.04 -9.67 -10.54
N PRO A 69 -6.76 -10.13 -10.58
CA PRO A 69 -6.35 -11.34 -9.88
C PRO A 69 -6.67 -11.30 -8.40
N ASP A 70 -7.03 -12.45 -7.82
CA ASP A 70 -7.30 -12.67 -6.40
C ASP A 70 -6.09 -13.24 -5.63
N GLU A 71 -4.99 -13.53 -6.33
CA GLU A 71 -3.72 -13.95 -5.75
C GLU A 71 -2.71 -12.79 -5.79
N ALA A 72 -1.97 -12.60 -4.67
CA ALA A 72 -1.06 -11.45 -4.52
C ALA A 72 0.09 -11.43 -5.53
N ASP A 73 0.64 -12.60 -5.85
CA ASP A 73 1.75 -12.72 -6.80
C ASP A 73 1.27 -12.35 -8.22
N GLU A 74 0.11 -12.87 -8.65
CA GLU A 74 -0.48 -12.55 -9.95
C GLU A 74 -0.85 -11.05 -10.04
N LEU A 75 -1.43 -10.50 -8.97
CA LEU A 75 -1.79 -9.08 -8.92
C LEU A 75 -0.54 -8.18 -8.95
N SER A 76 0.56 -8.60 -8.32
CA SER A 76 1.82 -7.85 -8.29
C SER A 76 2.56 -7.85 -9.63
N ASP A 77 2.29 -8.83 -10.50
CA ASP A 77 2.86 -8.92 -11.85
C ASP A 77 2.22 -7.94 -12.84
N LEU A 78 1.06 -7.36 -12.50
CA LEU A 78 0.42 -6.36 -13.35
C LEU A 78 1.27 -5.09 -13.48
N GLN A 79 1.12 -4.40 -14.61
CA GLN A 79 1.92 -3.22 -14.92
C GLN A 79 1.85 -2.14 -13.83
N ARG A 80 2.98 -1.81 -13.22
CA ARG A 80 3.12 -0.82 -12.14
C ARG A 80 2.42 -1.20 -10.83
N VAL A 81 1.96 -2.39 -10.70
CA VAL A 81 1.48 -2.97 -9.46
C VAL A 81 2.65 -3.67 -8.80
N GLY A 82 3.05 -3.23 -7.64
CA GLY A 82 4.09 -3.90 -6.86
C GLY A 82 3.47 -4.64 -5.69
N GLN A 83 4.29 -5.39 -4.96
CA GLN A 83 3.85 -6.21 -3.83
C GLN A 83 3.03 -5.43 -2.78
N TYR A 84 3.40 -4.16 -2.52
CA TYR A 84 2.63 -3.30 -1.62
C TYR A 84 1.19 -3.12 -2.09
N VAL A 85 0.99 -2.72 -3.36
CA VAL A 85 -0.37 -2.46 -3.91
C VAL A 85 -1.19 -3.75 -3.95
N ALA A 86 -0.57 -4.86 -4.34
CA ALA A 86 -1.22 -6.17 -4.37
C ALA A 86 -1.69 -6.58 -2.98
N ASN A 87 -0.79 -6.59 -2.00
CA ASN A 87 -1.10 -6.98 -0.63
C ASN A 87 -2.14 -6.04 0.03
N ALA A 88 -1.98 -4.72 -0.15
CA ALA A 88 -2.92 -3.75 0.40
C ALA A 88 -4.32 -3.91 -0.22
N THR A 89 -4.39 -4.16 -1.54
CA THR A 89 -5.66 -4.39 -2.23
C THR A 89 -6.39 -5.59 -1.64
N LEU A 90 -5.76 -6.75 -1.58
CA LEU A 90 -6.38 -7.99 -1.10
C LEU A 90 -6.65 -7.95 0.41
N CYS A 91 -5.72 -7.41 1.19
CA CYS A 91 -5.91 -7.27 2.63
C CYS A 91 -7.07 -6.33 2.98
N PHE A 92 -7.16 -5.17 2.31
CA PHE A 92 -8.16 -4.16 2.65
C PHE A 92 -9.51 -4.39 1.97
N ALA A 93 -9.57 -5.09 0.82
CA ALA A 93 -10.82 -5.46 0.19
C ALA A 93 -11.41 -6.74 0.78
N ASP A 94 -10.60 -7.80 0.87
CA ASP A 94 -11.07 -9.17 1.06
C ASP A 94 -10.68 -9.74 2.44
N GLY A 95 -9.82 -9.00 3.18
CA GLY A 95 -9.36 -9.41 4.52
C GLY A 95 -8.23 -10.45 4.49
N GLU A 96 -7.58 -10.64 3.34
CA GLU A 96 -6.48 -11.58 3.23
C GLU A 96 -5.35 -11.25 4.22
N PRO A 97 -4.79 -12.26 4.90
CA PRO A 97 -3.77 -12.07 5.93
C PRO A 97 -2.38 -11.77 5.34
N LEU A 98 -2.31 -10.73 4.53
CA LEU A 98 -1.12 -10.28 3.82
C LEU A 98 -0.48 -9.07 4.53
N PRO A 99 0.85 -8.99 4.60
CA PRO A 99 1.54 -7.84 5.17
C PRO A 99 1.54 -6.66 4.19
N VAL A 100 1.20 -5.48 4.70
CA VAL A 100 1.25 -4.23 3.94
C VAL A 100 2.50 -3.45 4.37
N LEU A 101 3.58 -3.61 3.59
CA LEU A 101 4.88 -3.03 3.89
C LEU A 101 5.10 -1.75 3.07
N ASP A 102 4.84 -0.60 3.69
CA ASP A 102 5.33 0.69 3.22
C ASP A 102 6.61 1.08 3.98
N ARG A 103 7.24 2.17 3.59
CA ARG A 103 8.44 2.70 4.27
C ARG A 103 8.24 2.98 5.76
N ASN A 104 7.01 3.25 6.19
CA ASN A 104 6.71 3.50 7.60
C ASN A 104 6.68 2.20 8.38
N VAL A 105 6.06 1.17 7.82
CA VAL A 105 6.00 -0.16 8.43
C VAL A 105 7.38 -0.82 8.44
N GLU A 106 8.15 -0.73 7.36
CA GLU A 106 9.55 -1.17 7.33
C GLU A 106 10.39 -0.49 8.41
N ARG A 107 10.23 0.82 8.59
CA ARG A 107 10.90 1.58 9.66
C ARG A 107 10.47 1.13 11.06
N ILE A 108 9.18 0.84 11.27
CA ILE A 108 8.69 0.31 12.55
C ILE A 108 9.36 -1.02 12.84
N TYR A 109 9.30 -1.96 11.91
CA TYR A 109 9.89 -3.28 12.10
C TYR A 109 11.40 -3.22 12.29
N GLY A 110 12.11 -2.44 11.48
CA GLY A 110 13.55 -2.25 11.65
C GLY A 110 13.92 -1.67 13.02
N ARG A 111 13.10 -0.78 13.60
CA ARG A 111 13.33 -0.23 14.93
C ARG A 111 12.97 -1.18 16.06
N VAL A 112 11.87 -1.90 15.90
CA VAL A 112 11.38 -2.81 16.95
C VAL A 112 12.27 -4.04 17.03
N PHE A 113 12.61 -4.65 15.90
CA PHE A 113 13.32 -5.93 15.83
C PHE A 113 14.86 -5.79 15.67
N GLY A 114 15.35 -4.58 15.33
CA GLY A 114 16.78 -4.33 15.19
C GLY A 114 17.45 -5.29 14.22
N GLU A 115 18.46 -6.03 14.69
CA GLU A 115 19.23 -6.98 13.87
C GLU A 115 18.42 -8.20 13.40
N GLU A 116 17.27 -8.48 14.02
CA GLU A 116 16.39 -9.56 13.56
C GLU A 116 15.59 -9.20 12.31
N TRP A 117 15.44 -7.89 12.01
CA TRP A 117 14.79 -7.43 10.79
C TRP A 117 15.68 -7.68 9.58
N PRO A 118 15.25 -8.46 8.57
CA PRO A 118 16.10 -8.82 7.45
C PRO A 118 16.45 -7.64 6.54
N ASP A 119 17.57 -7.78 5.82
CA ASP A 119 18.04 -6.76 4.85
C ASP A 119 17.35 -6.89 3.48
N SER A 120 16.99 -8.12 3.07
CA SER A 120 16.41 -8.32 1.74
C SER A 120 14.89 -8.12 1.73
N PRO A 121 14.31 -7.47 0.70
CA PRO A 121 12.86 -7.27 0.61
C PRO A 121 12.05 -8.56 0.67
N SER A 122 12.54 -9.65 0.07
CA SER A 122 11.85 -10.95 0.11
C SER A 122 11.80 -11.55 1.51
N ASP A 123 12.92 -11.44 2.27
CA ASP A 123 12.97 -11.94 3.64
C ASP A 123 12.16 -11.05 4.59
N GLN A 124 12.13 -9.73 4.34
CA GLN A 124 11.28 -8.77 5.04
C GLN A 124 9.79 -9.12 4.87
N LEU A 125 9.38 -9.41 3.65
CA LEU A 125 8.01 -9.83 3.35
C LEU A 125 7.67 -11.14 4.08
N GLN A 126 8.57 -12.12 4.02
CA GLN A 126 8.38 -13.41 4.72
C GLN A 126 8.34 -13.22 6.25
N PHE A 127 9.18 -12.35 6.80
CA PHE A 127 9.18 -12.03 8.22
C PHE A 127 7.85 -11.40 8.64
N ALA A 128 7.41 -10.37 7.90
CA ALA A 128 6.18 -9.66 8.16
C ALA A 128 4.93 -10.55 8.04
N THR A 129 4.90 -11.46 7.08
CA THR A 129 3.80 -12.44 6.89
C THR A 129 3.53 -13.24 8.17
N ARG A 130 4.56 -13.56 8.95
CA ARG A 130 4.42 -14.31 10.22
C ARG A 130 3.83 -13.48 11.36
N LEU A 131 3.83 -12.16 11.22
CA LEU A 131 3.34 -11.23 12.24
C LEU A 131 1.87 -10.82 12.01
N VAL A 132 1.37 -10.97 10.78
CA VAL A 132 -0.01 -10.58 10.46
C VAL A 132 -1.00 -11.55 11.10
N PRO A 133 -1.93 -11.07 11.93
CA PRO A 133 -2.97 -11.91 12.51
C PRO A 133 -3.97 -12.34 11.41
N LYS A 134 -4.28 -13.64 11.36
CA LYS A 134 -5.16 -14.20 10.32
C LYS A 134 -6.59 -13.67 10.36
N ASP A 135 -7.09 -13.40 11.57
CA ASP A 135 -8.49 -13.03 11.78
C ASP A 135 -8.71 -11.50 11.76
N ASP A 136 -7.64 -10.69 11.78
CA ASP A 136 -7.74 -9.22 11.88
C ASP A 136 -6.61 -8.50 11.13
N ALA A 137 -6.23 -9.04 9.98
CA ALA A 137 -5.13 -8.52 9.16
C ALA A 137 -5.34 -7.06 8.74
N ARG A 138 -6.59 -6.72 8.37
CA ARG A 138 -6.96 -5.37 7.96
C ARG A 138 -6.71 -4.34 9.06
N THR A 139 -7.25 -4.56 10.25
CA THR A 139 -7.07 -3.64 11.38
C THR A 139 -5.60 -3.55 11.79
N TYR A 140 -4.90 -4.67 11.80
CA TYR A 140 -3.47 -4.73 12.10
C TYR A 140 -2.64 -3.85 11.16
N ASN A 141 -2.80 -4.02 9.85
CA ASN A 141 -2.03 -3.25 8.87
C ASN A 141 -2.40 -1.75 8.91
N LEU A 142 -3.69 -1.41 9.02
CA LEU A 142 -4.11 -0.01 9.17
C LEU A 142 -3.53 0.63 10.43
N ALA A 143 -3.53 -0.09 11.56
CA ALA A 143 -2.94 0.39 12.81
C ALA A 143 -1.43 0.61 12.69
N LEU A 144 -0.70 -0.23 11.95
CA LEU A 144 0.73 -0.03 11.68
C LEU A 144 0.99 1.22 10.83
N LEU A 145 0.18 1.44 9.78
CA LEU A 145 0.28 2.63 8.95
C LEU A 145 0.05 3.90 9.79
N ASP A 146 -1.01 3.93 10.60
CA ASP A 146 -1.33 5.04 11.50
C ASP A 146 -0.25 5.23 12.57
N PHE A 147 0.26 4.15 13.14
CA PHE A 147 1.35 4.19 14.13
C PHE A 147 2.64 4.78 13.54
N GLY A 148 2.97 4.38 12.32
CA GLY A 148 4.12 4.93 11.57
C GLY A 148 3.98 6.41 11.25
N ALA A 149 2.76 6.85 10.95
CA ALA A 149 2.47 8.26 10.65
C ALA A 149 2.37 9.15 11.89
N SER A 150 1.93 8.62 13.05
CA SER A 150 1.59 9.43 14.22
C SER A 150 2.59 9.33 15.38
N VAL A 151 3.26 8.20 15.55
CA VAL A 151 4.15 7.91 16.70
C VAL A 151 5.56 7.54 16.25
N CYS A 152 5.70 6.47 15.47
CA CYS A 152 7.00 5.99 15.00
C CYS A 152 7.45 6.72 13.73
N GLN A 153 7.42 8.04 13.76
CA GLN A 153 7.84 8.95 12.68
C GLN A 153 9.35 8.87 12.41
N PRO A 154 9.89 9.55 11.36
CA PRO A 154 11.35 9.70 11.20
C PRO A 154 12.02 10.19 12.50
N ASP A 155 11.47 11.22 13.15
CA ASP A 155 11.80 11.63 14.51
C ASP A 155 10.75 11.06 15.48
N PRO A 156 11.00 9.89 16.12
CA PRO A 156 9.96 9.15 16.80
C PRO A 156 9.59 9.74 18.15
N LEU A 157 8.31 9.66 18.49
CA LEU A 157 7.77 10.08 19.78
C LEU A 157 7.88 8.93 20.81
N CYS A 158 9.09 8.43 21.05
CA CYS A 158 9.34 7.24 21.87
C CYS A 158 8.77 7.32 23.28
N GLN A 159 8.77 8.50 23.91
CA GLN A 159 8.19 8.72 25.24
C GLN A 159 6.67 8.50 25.33
N ARG A 160 6.00 8.46 24.18
CA ARG A 160 4.56 8.23 24.05
C ARG A 160 4.25 6.87 23.39
N CYS A 161 5.28 6.09 23.12
CA CYS A 161 5.16 4.82 22.41
C CYS A 161 4.81 3.71 23.41
N PHE A 162 3.70 3.01 23.15
CA PHE A 162 3.27 1.87 23.99
C PHE A 162 4.20 0.66 23.86
N ALA A 163 4.98 0.58 22.77
CA ALA A 163 5.89 -0.53 22.48
C ALA A 163 7.36 -0.22 22.86
N SER A 164 7.64 0.90 23.54
CA SER A 164 9.01 1.32 23.85
C SER A 164 9.82 0.26 24.60
N GLU A 165 9.22 -0.45 25.55
CA GLU A 165 9.89 -1.49 26.34
C GLU A 165 10.37 -2.69 25.50
N TYR A 166 9.76 -2.93 24.36
CA TYR A 166 10.07 -4.03 23.46
C TYR A 166 10.88 -3.60 22.23
N CYS A 167 11.23 -2.32 22.14
CA CYS A 167 11.82 -1.72 20.96
C CYS A 167 13.34 -1.67 21.07
N GLU A 168 14.05 -2.39 20.22
CA GLU A 168 15.53 -2.39 20.17
C GLU A 168 16.10 -0.98 19.99
N TYR A 169 15.53 -0.19 19.10
CA TYR A 169 15.96 1.18 18.85
C TYR A 169 15.86 2.04 20.13
N TYR A 170 14.78 1.93 20.90
CA TYR A 170 14.60 2.70 22.13
C TYR A 170 15.60 2.26 23.20
N ASN A 171 15.79 0.94 23.38
CA ASN A 171 16.71 0.38 24.36
C ASN A 171 18.17 0.72 24.09
N GLN A 172 18.54 0.94 22.81
CA GLN A 172 19.89 1.33 22.42
C GLN A 172 20.13 2.85 22.51
N THR A 173 19.07 3.68 22.47
CA THR A 173 19.18 5.14 22.41
C THR A 173 18.77 5.87 23.69
N SER A 174 18.23 5.15 24.68
CA SER A 174 17.86 5.64 26.01
C SER A 174 18.92 5.35 27.03
#